data_c61e1a8332a8290031f889a89c2471e1
#
_entry.id   c61e1a8332a8290031f889a89c2471e1
#
_cell.length_a   1.000
_cell.length_b   1.000
_cell.length_c   1.000
_cell.angle_alpha   90.00
_cell.angle_beta   90.00
_cell.angle_gamma   90.00
#
_symmetry.space_group_name_H-M   'P 1'
#
loop_
_entity.id
_entity.type
_entity.pdbx_description
1 polymer ?
#
loop_
_entity_poly.entity_id
_entity_poly.type
_entity_poly.pdbx_seq_one_letter_code
_entity_poly.pdbx_strand_id
1 'polypeptide(L)'
;SFSQLPENMVTIGAGSYVPLYGTADKKPVSIQPFFLDVYPVTNKEYLVFTKLNPNYRKSKIKRLFANTTYLYEWSGDLSFGTLNASAPVTNVSWFAAKQYCECQGKRLPTLDEWEYVAMADEKRKDARKRKEFNKYILSWYEKNKTYNNSVGKTFKNYWGVYDMHGLVWEWTFDFNSIFLSGESRKDKDKYNDLFCGGGSVNATDLMNY
;
A
#
# COMPACT_ATOMS: atom_id res chain seq x y z
N SER A 1 -21.35 20.13 5.29
CA SER A 1 -21.74 18.78 5.70
C SER A 1 -20.48 17.94 5.78
N PHE A 2 -20.14 17.49 6.98
CA PHE A 2 -19.09 16.47 7.15
C PHE A 2 -19.62 15.21 6.46
N SER A 3 -19.04 14.86 5.31
CA SER A 3 -19.26 13.53 4.73
C SER A 3 -18.76 12.51 5.73
N GLN A 4 -19.57 11.55 6.10
CA GLN A 4 -19.15 10.41 6.93
C GLN A 4 -17.89 9.80 6.29
N LEU A 5 -16.88 9.55 7.12
CA LEU A 5 -15.69 8.79 6.70
C LEU A 5 -16.16 7.48 6.07
N PRO A 6 -15.59 7.10 4.91
CA PRO A 6 -15.84 5.77 4.34
C PRO A 6 -15.51 4.69 5.38
N GLU A 7 -16.30 3.64 5.38
CA GLU A 7 -16.09 2.49 6.27
C GLU A 7 -14.66 1.95 6.10
N ASN A 8 -13.99 1.67 7.23
CA ASN A 8 -12.61 1.16 7.28
C ASN A 8 -11.49 2.15 6.88
N MET A 9 -11.72 3.44 6.95
CA MET A 9 -10.68 4.46 6.80
C MET A 9 -10.43 5.22 8.12
N VAL A 10 -9.22 5.77 8.25
CA VAL A 10 -8.86 6.68 9.35
C VAL A 10 -8.32 7.99 8.81
N THR A 11 -8.44 9.05 9.60
CA THR A 11 -7.87 10.36 9.27
C THR A 11 -6.41 10.40 9.71
N ILE A 12 -5.53 10.76 8.78
CA ILE A 12 -4.13 11.07 9.05
C ILE A 12 -4.03 12.59 9.12
N GLY A 13 -3.62 13.12 10.27
CA GLY A 13 -3.50 14.56 10.48
C GLY A 13 -2.30 15.15 9.74
N ALA A 14 -2.40 16.43 9.39
CA ALA A 14 -1.30 17.19 8.80
C ALA A 14 -0.06 17.21 9.69
N GLY A 15 1.10 17.36 9.09
CA GLY A 15 2.37 17.50 9.79
C GLY A 15 3.55 17.63 8.85
N SER A 16 4.74 17.41 9.38
CA SER A 16 5.96 17.34 8.60
C SER A 16 6.87 16.24 9.12
N TYR A 17 7.69 15.69 8.26
CA TYR A 17 8.69 14.70 8.62
C TYR A 17 9.93 14.84 7.76
N VAL A 18 11.04 14.29 8.21
CA VAL A 18 12.27 14.20 7.41
C VAL A 18 12.32 12.81 6.82
N PRO A 19 12.31 12.65 5.47
CA PRO A 19 12.39 11.35 4.80
C PRO A 19 13.63 10.57 5.22
N LEU A 20 13.51 9.24 5.33
CA LEU A 20 14.61 8.36 5.66
C LEU A 20 15.62 8.32 4.50
N TYR A 21 15.11 8.23 3.28
CA TYR A 21 15.83 8.24 2.02
C TYR A 21 15.58 9.58 1.30
N GLY A 22 16.02 10.65 1.90
CA GLY A 22 15.89 11.99 1.32
C GLY A 22 17.16 12.44 0.61
N THR A 23 17.05 13.57 -0.08
CA THR A 23 18.20 14.31 -0.58
C THR A 23 19.17 14.65 0.56
N ALA A 24 20.46 14.86 0.25
CA ALA A 24 21.50 15.17 1.24
C ALA A 24 21.14 16.30 2.23
N ASP A 25 20.21 17.16 1.85
CA ASP A 25 19.75 18.32 2.63
C ASP A 25 18.84 17.99 3.81
N LYS A 26 18.33 16.75 3.92
CA LYS A 26 17.40 16.30 5.00
C LYS A 26 16.30 17.33 5.33
N LYS A 27 15.74 17.96 4.31
CA LYS A 27 14.67 18.96 4.49
C LYS A 27 13.37 18.31 4.91
N PRO A 28 12.64 18.89 5.87
CA PRO A 28 11.31 18.42 6.22
C PRO A 28 10.35 18.51 5.03
N VAL A 29 9.54 17.46 4.85
CA VAL A 29 8.44 17.41 3.87
C VAL A 29 7.13 17.68 4.61
N SER A 30 6.32 18.57 4.08
CA SER A 30 4.99 18.86 4.61
C SER A 30 3.97 17.85 4.09
N ILE A 31 3.20 17.28 5.01
CA ILE A 31 2.11 16.35 4.71
C ILE A 31 0.78 17.04 4.98
N GLN A 32 -0.07 17.09 3.97
CA GLN A 32 -1.46 17.54 4.12
C GLN A 32 -2.29 16.43 4.77
N PRO A 33 -3.41 16.75 5.45
CA PRO A 33 -4.27 15.74 6.02
C PRO A 33 -4.91 14.90 4.93
N PHE A 34 -5.06 13.60 5.19
CA PHE A 34 -5.65 12.64 4.26
C PHE A 34 -6.35 11.48 4.98
N PHE A 35 -7.08 10.67 4.23
CA PHE A 35 -7.69 9.44 4.73
C PHE A 35 -6.93 8.23 4.20
N LEU A 36 -6.74 7.23 5.06
CA LEU A 36 -6.04 6.00 4.70
C LEU A 36 -6.87 4.79 5.14
N ASP A 37 -6.90 3.75 4.32
CA ASP A 37 -7.46 2.47 4.69
C ASP A 37 -6.74 1.90 5.92
N VAL A 38 -7.52 1.32 6.84
CA VAL A 38 -7.00 0.73 8.09
C VAL A 38 -6.15 -0.50 7.82
N TYR A 39 -6.48 -1.25 6.76
CA TYR A 39 -5.85 -2.51 6.37
C TYR A 39 -5.39 -2.50 4.91
N PRO A 40 -4.37 -3.30 4.57
CA PRO A 40 -4.06 -3.63 3.18
C PRO A 40 -5.26 -4.29 2.48
N VAL A 41 -5.34 -4.14 1.15
CA VAL A 41 -6.38 -4.79 0.33
C VAL A 41 -6.23 -6.30 0.40
N THR A 42 -7.31 -6.99 0.72
CA THR A 42 -7.33 -8.45 0.88
C THR A 42 -7.61 -9.20 -0.43
N ASN A 43 -7.29 -10.50 -0.47
CA ASN A 43 -7.67 -11.38 -1.58
C ASN A 43 -9.18 -11.35 -1.84
N LYS A 44 -9.99 -11.34 -0.79
CA LYS A 44 -11.46 -11.29 -0.90
C LYS A 44 -11.94 -9.99 -1.57
N GLU A 45 -11.40 -8.85 -1.18
CA GLU A 45 -11.76 -7.54 -1.76
C GLU A 45 -11.30 -7.45 -3.21
N TYR A 46 -10.10 -7.91 -3.51
CA TYR A 46 -9.57 -7.90 -4.87
C TYR A 46 -10.33 -8.86 -5.79
N LEU A 47 -10.86 -9.96 -5.27
CA LEU A 47 -11.75 -10.88 -6.03
C LEU A 47 -13.02 -10.16 -6.50
N VAL A 48 -13.62 -9.32 -5.66
CA VAL A 48 -14.77 -8.49 -6.06
C VAL A 48 -14.39 -7.56 -7.21
N PHE A 49 -13.23 -6.92 -7.12
CA PHE A 49 -12.72 -6.05 -8.18
C PHE A 49 -12.53 -6.80 -9.51
N THR A 50 -11.92 -8.00 -9.51
CA THR A 50 -11.72 -8.79 -10.74
C THR A 50 -13.03 -9.34 -11.32
N LYS A 51 -14.05 -9.57 -10.50
CA LYS A 51 -15.40 -9.91 -10.95
C LYS A 51 -16.02 -8.77 -11.76
N LEU A 52 -15.93 -7.56 -11.26
CA LEU A 52 -16.51 -6.36 -11.86
C LEU A 52 -15.67 -5.79 -13.02
N ASN A 53 -14.38 -6.10 -13.05
CA ASN A 53 -13.41 -5.59 -14.02
C ASN A 53 -12.68 -6.74 -14.76
N PRO A 54 -13.30 -7.36 -15.76
CA PRO A 54 -12.75 -8.56 -16.43
C PRO A 54 -11.35 -8.38 -17.02
N ASN A 55 -10.98 -7.16 -17.43
CA ASN A 55 -9.67 -6.84 -18.00
C ASN A 55 -8.52 -6.97 -16.97
N TYR A 56 -8.83 -7.01 -15.68
CA TYR A 56 -7.87 -7.20 -14.58
C TYR A 56 -7.86 -8.64 -14.04
N ARG A 57 -8.52 -9.58 -14.72
CA ARG A 57 -8.41 -11.01 -14.39
C ARG A 57 -7.04 -11.54 -14.78
N LYS A 58 -6.58 -12.54 -14.06
CA LYS A 58 -5.26 -13.18 -14.24
C LYS A 58 -4.96 -13.53 -15.70
N SER A 59 -5.92 -14.13 -16.43
CA SER A 59 -5.75 -14.54 -17.82
C SER A 59 -6.00 -13.43 -18.85
N LYS A 60 -6.54 -12.27 -18.42
CA LYS A 60 -7.00 -11.22 -19.34
C LYS A 60 -6.15 -9.95 -19.30
N ILE A 61 -5.38 -9.73 -18.23
CA ILE A 61 -4.58 -8.53 -18.09
C ILE A 61 -3.55 -8.43 -19.22
N LYS A 62 -3.46 -7.26 -19.83
CA LYS A 62 -2.48 -7.02 -20.88
C LYS A 62 -1.07 -7.00 -20.30
N ARG A 63 -0.08 -7.59 -21.00
CA ARG A 63 1.33 -7.57 -20.59
C ARG A 63 1.93 -6.19 -20.38
N LEU A 64 1.36 -5.17 -21.02
CA LEU A 64 1.75 -3.77 -20.80
C LEU A 64 1.46 -3.30 -19.37
N PHE A 65 0.45 -3.88 -18.71
CA PHE A 65 -0.01 -3.48 -17.39
C PHE A 65 0.36 -4.46 -16.27
N ALA A 66 0.95 -5.59 -16.59
CA ALA A 66 1.37 -6.56 -15.60
C ALA A 66 2.41 -7.53 -16.16
N ASN A 67 3.33 -7.94 -15.29
CA ASN A 67 4.30 -8.98 -15.61
C ASN A 67 3.68 -10.38 -15.54
N THR A 68 4.48 -11.42 -15.84
CA THR A 68 4.07 -12.82 -15.86
C THR A 68 3.67 -13.37 -14.48
N THR A 69 4.06 -12.68 -13.40
CA THR A 69 3.78 -13.09 -12.02
C THR A 69 2.46 -12.53 -11.49
N TYR A 70 1.72 -11.74 -12.27
CA TYR A 70 0.46 -11.15 -11.86
C TYR A 70 -0.52 -12.23 -11.39
N LEU A 71 -0.94 -12.15 -10.13
CA LEU A 71 -1.82 -13.09 -9.44
C LEU A 71 -1.40 -14.56 -9.62
N TYR A 72 -0.09 -14.84 -9.74
CA TYR A 72 0.37 -16.18 -10.10
C TYR A 72 -0.06 -17.25 -9.08
N GLU A 73 -0.21 -16.90 -7.80
CA GLU A 73 -0.67 -17.81 -6.73
C GLU A 73 -2.18 -18.05 -6.73
N TRP A 74 -2.95 -17.23 -7.46
CA TRP A 74 -4.37 -17.46 -7.64
C TRP A 74 -4.59 -18.69 -8.53
N SER A 75 -5.53 -19.55 -8.17
CA SER A 75 -5.86 -20.76 -8.94
C SER A 75 -6.58 -20.46 -10.26
N GLY A 76 -7.16 -19.29 -10.42
CA GLY A 76 -7.85 -18.86 -11.64
C GLY A 76 -8.30 -17.42 -11.62
N ASP A 77 -8.99 -16.99 -12.65
CA ASP A 77 -9.45 -15.61 -12.85
C ASP A 77 -10.34 -15.08 -11.72
N LEU A 78 -11.14 -15.97 -11.16
CA LEU A 78 -12.13 -15.66 -10.13
C LEU A 78 -11.97 -16.55 -8.88
N SER A 79 -10.75 -16.98 -8.61
CA SER A 79 -10.45 -17.84 -7.46
C SER A 79 -9.03 -17.63 -6.97
N PHE A 80 -8.87 -17.26 -5.72
CA PHE A 80 -7.57 -17.21 -5.04
C PHE A 80 -7.14 -18.58 -4.46
N GLY A 81 -7.87 -19.65 -4.80
CA GLY A 81 -7.51 -21.03 -4.43
C GLY A 81 -7.46 -21.25 -2.93
N THR A 82 -6.34 -21.77 -2.45
CA THR A 82 -6.10 -22.08 -1.03
C THR A 82 -5.53 -20.90 -0.24
N LEU A 83 -5.33 -19.73 -0.86
CA LEU A 83 -4.88 -18.54 -0.14
C LEU A 83 -5.92 -18.10 0.88
N ASN A 84 -5.44 -17.49 1.96
CA ASN A 84 -6.32 -16.91 2.97
C ASN A 84 -7.08 -15.70 2.38
N ALA A 85 -8.41 -15.73 2.45
CA ALA A 85 -9.28 -14.66 1.95
C ALA A 85 -9.00 -13.30 2.61
N SER A 86 -8.60 -13.32 3.89
CA SER A 86 -8.27 -12.12 4.69
C SER A 86 -6.80 -11.75 4.66
N ALA A 87 -5.96 -12.46 3.90
CA ALA A 87 -4.58 -12.05 3.66
C ALA A 87 -4.54 -10.96 2.59
N PRO A 88 -3.48 -10.11 2.58
CA PRO A 88 -3.31 -9.11 1.54
C PRO A 88 -3.20 -9.78 0.17
N VAL A 89 -3.79 -9.16 -0.85
CA VAL A 89 -3.56 -9.58 -2.23
C VAL A 89 -2.13 -9.27 -2.64
N THR A 90 -1.43 -10.23 -3.22
CA THR A 90 -0.04 -10.10 -3.66
C THR A 90 0.10 -10.27 -5.16
N ASN A 91 1.29 -9.93 -5.69
CA ASN A 91 1.59 -10.05 -7.12
C ASN A 91 0.59 -9.31 -8.00
N VAL A 92 0.22 -8.12 -7.59
CA VAL A 92 -0.53 -7.16 -8.39
C VAL A 92 0.43 -6.11 -8.95
N SER A 93 0.15 -5.65 -10.17
CA SER A 93 0.94 -4.58 -10.77
C SER A 93 0.55 -3.21 -10.21
N TRP A 94 1.43 -2.22 -10.35
CA TRP A 94 1.14 -0.83 -10.00
C TRP A 94 -0.12 -0.31 -10.71
N PHE A 95 -0.26 -0.60 -12.02
CA PHE A 95 -1.44 -0.20 -12.79
C PHE A 95 -2.73 -0.81 -12.24
N ALA A 96 -2.70 -2.09 -11.87
CA ALA A 96 -3.85 -2.77 -11.32
C ALA A 96 -4.19 -2.27 -9.91
N ALA A 97 -3.19 -2.00 -9.06
CA ALA A 97 -3.40 -1.40 -7.75
C ALA A 97 -3.98 0.01 -7.85
N LYS A 98 -3.44 0.84 -8.75
CA LYS A 98 -3.97 2.18 -9.04
C LYS A 98 -5.43 2.12 -9.46
N GLN A 99 -5.75 1.26 -10.44
CA GLN A 99 -7.12 1.11 -10.93
C GLN A 99 -8.09 0.58 -9.87
N TYR A 100 -7.63 -0.34 -9.01
CA TYR A 100 -8.41 -0.80 -7.88
C TYR A 100 -8.82 0.38 -6.98
N CYS A 101 -7.87 1.22 -6.61
CA CYS A 101 -8.13 2.40 -5.78
C CYS A 101 -9.11 3.36 -6.46
N GLU A 102 -8.90 3.67 -7.75
CA GLU A 102 -9.78 4.56 -8.52
C GLU A 102 -11.21 4.03 -8.60
N CYS A 103 -11.41 2.72 -8.77
CA CYS A 103 -12.74 2.09 -8.73
C CYS A 103 -13.43 2.22 -7.37
N GLN A 104 -12.67 2.43 -6.30
CA GLN A 104 -13.19 2.69 -4.94
C GLN A 104 -13.36 4.19 -4.66
N GLY A 105 -13.11 5.07 -5.63
CA GLY A 105 -13.08 6.52 -5.40
C GLY A 105 -11.89 6.98 -4.56
N LYS A 106 -10.78 6.24 -4.60
CA LYS A 106 -9.56 6.44 -3.83
C LYS A 106 -8.36 6.56 -4.75
N ARG A 107 -7.19 6.81 -4.19
CA ARG A 107 -5.89 6.75 -4.88
C ARG A 107 -4.85 5.99 -4.08
N LEU A 108 -3.73 5.65 -4.67
CA LEU A 108 -2.56 5.17 -3.93
C LEU A 108 -1.97 6.33 -3.08
N PRO A 109 -1.41 6.05 -1.90
CA PRO A 109 -0.63 7.04 -1.15
C PRO A 109 0.65 7.38 -1.90
N THR A 110 1.15 8.60 -1.72
CA THR A 110 2.52 8.92 -2.14
C THR A 110 3.54 8.25 -1.21
N LEU A 111 4.79 8.14 -1.63
CA LEU A 111 5.86 7.61 -0.79
C LEU A 111 5.99 8.43 0.51
N ASP A 112 5.92 9.76 0.42
CA ASP A 112 5.99 10.63 1.59
C ASP A 112 4.83 10.39 2.57
N GLU A 113 3.62 10.21 2.07
CA GLU A 113 2.44 9.89 2.88
C GLU A 113 2.58 8.51 3.54
N TRP A 114 3.05 7.52 2.78
CA TRP A 114 3.30 6.18 3.30
C TRP A 114 4.37 6.19 4.40
N GLU A 115 5.53 6.83 4.17
CA GLU A 115 6.60 6.93 5.17
C GLU A 115 6.14 7.66 6.43
N TYR A 116 5.38 8.75 6.26
CA TYR A 116 4.85 9.53 7.39
C TYR A 116 3.98 8.68 8.32
N VAL A 117 3.16 7.79 7.76
CA VAL A 117 2.35 6.87 8.55
C VAL A 117 3.18 5.70 9.09
N ALA A 118 4.10 5.18 8.31
CA ALA A 118 4.92 4.01 8.63
C ALA A 118 5.95 4.26 9.75
N MET A 119 6.36 5.52 9.98
CA MET A 119 7.30 5.83 11.05
C MET A 119 6.69 5.80 12.46
N ALA A 120 5.37 5.61 12.57
CA ALA A 120 4.65 5.61 13.84
C ALA A 120 4.67 4.24 14.53
N ASP A 121 4.89 4.23 15.84
CA ASP A 121 4.59 3.09 16.70
C ASP A 121 3.15 3.19 17.25
N GLU A 122 2.78 2.34 18.17
CA GLU A 122 1.44 2.34 18.79
C GLU A 122 1.11 3.64 19.55
N LYS A 123 2.11 4.39 19.98
CA LYS A 123 1.97 5.55 20.88
C LYS A 123 2.53 6.85 20.32
N ARG A 124 3.41 6.78 19.32
CA ARG A 124 4.17 7.92 18.81
C ARG A 124 4.03 8.05 17.30
N LYS A 125 3.97 9.30 16.84
CA LYS A 125 3.97 9.61 15.41
C LYS A 125 5.30 9.28 14.74
N ASP A 126 6.41 9.40 15.46
CA ASP A 126 7.75 9.04 14.98
C ASP A 126 8.48 8.18 16.02
N ALA A 127 8.70 6.94 15.70
CA ALA A 127 9.39 5.96 16.53
C ALA A 127 10.73 5.50 15.94
N ARG A 128 11.19 6.10 14.84
CA ARG A 128 12.40 5.67 14.09
C ARG A 128 13.69 5.66 14.92
N LYS A 129 13.77 6.47 15.97
CA LYS A 129 14.92 6.49 16.89
C LYS A 129 14.86 5.41 17.97
N ARG A 130 13.78 4.63 18.06
CA ARG A 130 13.60 3.61 19.09
C ARG A 130 14.13 2.27 18.63
N LYS A 131 15.02 1.70 19.45
CA LYS A 131 15.64 0.39 19.18
C LYS A 131 14.60 -0.73 19.10
N GLU A 132 13.58 -0.70 19.97
CA GLU A 132 12.53 -1.71 20.03
C GLU A 132 11.67 -1.70 18.76
N PHE A 133 11.33 -0.51 18.27
CA PHE A 133 10.59 -0.35 17.01
C PHE A 133 11.38 -0.89 15.83
N ASN A 134 12.65 -0.51 15.71
CA ASN A 134 13.52 -0.99 14.64
C ASN A 134 13.75 -2.51 14.71
N LYS A 135 13.95 -3.06 15.91
CA LYS A 135 14.07 -4.52 16.12
C LYS A 135 12.79 -5.25 15.72
N TYR A 136 11.62 -4.69 16.05
CA TYR A 136 10.35 -5.26 15.64
C TYR A 136 10.20 -5.30 14.11
N ILE A 137 10.48 -4.19 13.41
CA ILE A 137 10.45 -4.13 11.95
C ILE A 137 11.38 -5.17 11.35
N LEU A 138 12.65 -5.21 11.79
CA LEU A 138 13.63 -6.18 11.30
C LEU A 138 13.20 -7.63 11.52
N SER A 139 12.53 -7.94 12.63
CA SER A 139 12.03 -9.28 12.92
C SER A 139 11.05 -9.81 11.88
N TRP A 140 10.35 -8.92 11.16
CA TRP A 140 9.42 -9.31 10.11
C TRP A 140 10.14 -9.69 8.81
N TYR A 141 11.25 -9.04 8.49
CA TYR A 141 12.07 -9.39 7.32
C TYR A 141 12.71 -10.79 7.45
N GLU A 142 12.87 -11.28 8.67
CA GLU A 142 13.39 -12.62 8.95
C GLU A 142 12.34 -13.73 8.85
N LYS A 143 11.06 -13.38 8.80
CA LYS A 143 9.95 -14.33 8.72
C LYS A 143 9.63 -14.71 7.28
N ASN A 144 9.52 -16.01 7.02
CA ASN A 144 9.13 -16.50 5.71
C ASN A 144 7.60 -16.53 5.55
N LYS A 145 7.12 -16.29 4.31
CA LYS A 145 5.71 -16.49 3.89
C LYS A 145 4.68 -15.69 4.71
N THR A 146 5.02 -14.50 5.16
CA THR A 146 4.08 -13.64 5.91
C THR A 146 2.90 -13.16 5.08
N TYR A 147 3.02 -13.17 3.76
CA TYR A 147 2.02 -12.71 2.81
C TYR A 147 0.66 -13.44 2.88
N ASN A 148 0.62 -14.66 3.43
CA ASN A 148 -0.63 -15.40 3.61
C ASN A 148 -1.24 -15.25 5.03
N ASN A 149 -0.69 -14.38 5.85
CA ASN A 149 -1.28 -14.04 7.15
C ASN A 149 -2.43 -13.06 6.95
N SER A 150 -3.48 -13.19 7.77
CA SER A 150 -4.59 -12.23 7.76
C SER A 150 -4.10 -10.83 8.08
N VAL A 151 -4.70 -9.82 7.44
CA VAL A 151 -4.50 -8.41 7.80
C VAL A 151 -4.94 -8.14 9.25
N GLY A 152 -4.41 -7.09 9.86
CA GLY A 152 -4.73 -6.71 11.24
C GLY A 152 -4.04 -7.57 12.31
N LYS A 153 -3.03 -8.36 11.97
CA LYS A 153 -2.29 -9.23 12.91
C LYS A 153 -0.95 -8.65 13.36
N THR A 154 -0.51 -7.55 12.79
CA THR A 154 0.60 -6.75 13.30
C THR A 154 0.08 -5.75 14.35
N PHE A 155 0.86 -4.75 14.75
CA PHE A 155 0.36 -3.74 15.67
C PHE A 155 -0.44 -2.65 14.93
N LYS A 156 -1.41 -2.09 15.63
CA LYS A 156 -2.10 -0.86 15.23
C LYS A 156 -1.26 0.33 15.64
N ASN A 157 -0.83 1.14 14.67
CA ASN A 157 0.02 2.27 14.95
C ASN A 157 -0.75 3.48 15.54
N TYR A 158 -0.05 4.55 15.84
CA TYR A 158 -0.61 5.79 16.40
C TYR A 158 -1.82 6.32 15.62
N TRP A 159 -1.80 6.18 14.30
CA TRP A 159 -2.85 6.67 13.42
C TRP A 159 -4.07 5.74 13.32
N GLY A 160 -3.98 4.56 13.88
CA GLY A 160 -5.04 3.55 13.80
C GLY A 160 -4.92 2.63 12.57
N VAL A 161 -3.78 2.64 11.89
CA VAL A 161 -3.50 1.80 10.72
C VAL A 161 -2.75 0.54 11.15
N TYR A 162 -3.10 -0.60 10.55
CA TYR A 162 -2.41 -1.88 10.75
C TYR A 162 -1.48 -2.18 9.59
N ASP A 163 -0.54 -3.05 9.83
CA ASP A 163 0.25 -3.75 8.82
C ASP A 163 1.12 -2.83 7.92
N MET A 164 1.46 -1.64 8.39
CA MET A 164 2.41 -0.77 7.69
C MET A 164 3.79 -1.43 7.55
N HIS A 165 4.11 -2.36 8.45
CA HIS A 165 5.30 -3.18 8.39
C HIS A 165 4.93 -4.65 8.60
N GLY A 166 5.57 -5.56 7.87
CA GLY A 166 5.62 -6.97 8.23
C GLY A 166 4.77 -7.94 7.45
N LEU A 167 3.85 -7.52 6.58
CA LEU A 167 3.12 -8.45 5.72
C LEU A 167 3.69 -8.48 4.30
N VAL A 168 3.65 -7.35 3.64
CA VAL A 168 3.89 -7.19 2.21
C VAL A 168 4.47 -5.82 1.90
N TRP A 169 5.09 -5.69 0.75
CA TRP A 169 5.45 -4.39 0.19
C TRP A 169 4.23 -3.77 -0.49
N GLU A 170 4.08 -2.46 -0.37
CA GLU A 170 2.93 -1.73 -0.90
C GLU A 170 3.32 -0.76 -2.00
N TRP A 171 2.48 -0.69 -3.05
CA TRP A 171 2.65 0.29 -4.11
C TRP A 171 2.36 1.70 -3.62
N THR A 172 3.19 2.65 -4.03
CA THR A 172 2.94 4.07 -3.86
C THR A 172 2.62 4.74 -5.19
N PHE A 173 1.93 5.87 -5.15
CA PHE A 173 1.48 6.59 -6.34
C PHE A 173 2.64 7.04 -7.24
N ASP A 174 3.72 7.50 -6.63
CA ASP A 174 4.91 8.05 -7.27
C ASP A 174 6.01 7.04 -7.56
N PHE A 175 5.72 5.75 -7.45
CA PHE A 175 6.65 4.67 -7.78
C PHE A 175 7.26 4.86 -9.19
N ASN A 176 6.44 5.18 -10.18
CA ASN A 176 6.89 5.40 -11.55
C ASN A 176 7.56 6.76 -11.79
N SER A 177 7.45 7.73 -10.89
CA SER A 177 8.07 9.04 -11.07
C SER A 177 9.59 8.99 -10.87
N ILE A 178 10.09 7.96 -10.22
CA ILE A 178 11.53 7.66 -10.15
C ILE A 178 12.08 7.28 -11.53
N PHE A 179 11.23 6.70 -12.39
CA PHE A 179 11.60 6.28 -13.76
C PHE A 179 11.23 7.31 -14.83
N LEU A 180 10.27 8.19 -14.55
CA LEU A 180 9.78 9.22 -15.47
C LEU A 180 10.23 10.59 -14.94
N SER A 181 11.47 10.95 -15.22
CA SER A 181 12.02 12.26 -14.86
C SER A 181 11.10 13.41 -15.33
N GLY A 182 10.48 14.11 -14.41
CA GLY A 182 10.26 15.55 -14.53
C GLY A 182 8.85 16.07 -14.83
N GLU A 183 7.84 15.34 -15.27
CA GLU A 183 6.61 15.99 -15.74
C GLU A 183 5.29 15.66 -15.01
N SER A 184 5.26 14.74 -14.07
CA SER A 184 3.97 14.24 -13.53
C SER A 184 3.50 14.87 -12.22
N ARG A 185 4.07 15.99 -11.78
CA ARG A 185 3.66 16.67 -10.52
C ARG A 185 2.43 17.58 -10.65
N LYS A 186 1.73 17.57 -11.78
CA LYS A 186 0.64 18.53 -12.05
C LYS A 186 -0.76 17.94 -12.17
N ASP A 187 -0.95 16.65 -12.07
CA ASP A 187 -2.30 16.10 -12.04
C ASP A 187 -2.91 16.30 -10.65
N LYS A 188 -3.66 17.39 -10.54
CA LYS A 188 -4.63 17.60 -9.44
C LYS A 188 -5.78 16.64 -9.65
N ASP A 189 -5.56 15.38 -9.27
CA ASP A 189 -6.60 14.36 -9.29
C ASP A 189 -7.72 14.69 -8.31
N LYS A 190 -8.92 14.43 -8.77
CA LYS A 190 -10.22 14.66 -8.10
C LYS A 190 -10.37 13.94 -6.75
N TYR A 191 -9.39 13.14 -6.34
CA TYR A 191 -9.41 12.23 -5.17
C TYR A 191 -8.28 12.51 -4.19
N ASN A 192 -7.93 13.78 -4.00
CA ASN A 192 -6.73 14.18 -3.26
C ASN A 192 -6.65 13.70 -1.81
N ASP A 193 -7.75 13.24 -1.22
CA ASP A 193 -7.83 13.00 0.22
C ASP A 193 -8.13 11.55 0.64
N LEU A 194 -8.41 10.65 -0.31
CA LEU A 194 -8.80 9.26 -0.04
C LEU A 194 -7.76 8.26 -0.57
N PHE A 195 -7.16 7.49 0.31
CA PHE A 195 -6.13 6.50 -0.03
C PHE A 195 -6.57 5.07 0.26
N CYS A 196 -6.22 4.20 -0.66
CA CYS A 196 -6.45 2.78 -0.59
C CYS A 196 -5.21 2.10 0.01
N GLY A 197 -5.41 1.08 0.83
CA GLY A 197 -4.34 0.18 1.22
C GLY A 197 -3.81 -0.54 -0.02
N GLY A 198 -2.70 -0.05 -0.55
CA GLY A 198 -2.19 -0.46 -1.86
C GLY A 198 -1.95 -1.95 -1.98
N GLY A 199 -2.23 -2.50 -3.16
CA GLY A 199 -1.84 -3.86 -3.52
C GLY A 199 -0.31 -3.98 -3.48
N SER A 200 0.17 -5.14 -3.10
CA SER A 200 1.55 -5.35 -2.68
C SER A 200 2.38 -6.15 -3.67
N VAL A 201 3.67 -5.93 -3.64
CA VAL A 201 4.72 -6.68 -4.36
C VAL A 201 5.44 -7.58 -3.37
N ASN A 202 5.84 -8.76 -3.82
CA ASN A 202 6.68 -9.65 -3.02
C ASN A 202 8.11 -9.06 -2.92
N ALA A 203 8.74 -9.15 -1.76
CA ALA A 203 10.09 -8.62 -1.53
C ALA A 203 11.14 -9.18 -2.50
N THR A 204 10.93 -10.39 -3.00
CA THR A 204 11.80 -11.03 -4.02
C THR A 204 11.75 -10.37 -5.39
N ASP A 205 10.66 -9.67 -5.72
CA ASP A 205 10.52 -9.04 -7.04
C ASP A 205 11.30 -7.72 -7.14
N LEU A 206 11.63 -7.10 -6.00
CA LEU A 206 12.45 -5.88 -5.94
C LEU A 206 13.95 -6.12 -5.98
N MET A 207 14.41 -7.36 -5.73
CA MET A 207 15.84 -7.71 -5.82
C MET A 207 16.31 -8.04 -7.24
N ASN A 208 15.42 -8.07 -8.22
CA ASN A 208 15.72 -8.42 -9.61
C ASN A 208 15.67 -7.22 -10.57
N TYR A 209 15.74 -6.00 -10.04
CA TYR A 209 15.84 -4.77 -10.81
C TYR A 209 17.10 -4.00 -10.45
#